data_ff15f0b9ae69896ac51e0d6a1bfafeed
#
_entry.id   ff15f0b9ae69896ac51e0d6a1bfafeed
#
_cell.length_a   1.000
_cell.length_b   1.000
_cell.length_c   1.000
_cell.angle_alpha   90.00
_cell.angle_beta   90.00
_cell.angle_gamma   90.00
#
_symmetry.space_group_name_H-M   'P 1'
#
loop_
_entity.id
_entity.type
_entity.pdbx_description
1 polymer ?
#
loop_
_entity_poly.entity_id
_entity_poly.type
_entity_poly.pdbx_seq_one_letter_code
_entity_poly.pdbx_strand_id
1 'polypeptide(L)'
;MSSSAERAFTLVHPNGDRVCGLIHENHTDPVGIFLPGFASHMEGTKSQILARNAQAQGWSWVRFDPRGVGRSDGPFQALTLSRYLADLRLILHHMLQDRPVLLVGSSMGGWLGTIAATRWPEQIRALLLIAPAYNFIQEIFRRLPAAERQAWEDSNLRSWEDPYGLGELHMRFDLVADSWRYDLLRFPPHLHCPVEILHGSADEAVPLALSYRFAARTHAPELAIRPLPGVDHRLRGADATLLRSLQSLWTRIS
;
A
#
# COMPACT_ATOMS: atom_id res chain seq x y z
N MET A 1 28.23 13.84 -7.42
CA MET A 1 28.06 12.73 -6.46
C MET A 1 27.46 11.57 -7.23
N SER A 2 28.10 10.39 -7.23
CA SER A 2 27.60 9.24 -7.98
C SER A 2 26.29 8.78 -7.35
N SER A 3 25.18 8.90 -8.09
CA SER A 3 23.90 8.31 -7.69
C SER A 3 24.10 6.79 -7.59
N SER A 4 24.02 6.22 -6.38
CA SER A 4 24.11 4.76 -6.22
C SER A 4 22.93 4.10 -6.92
N ALA A 5 23.19 3.06 -7.72
CA ALA A 5 22.13 2.28 -8.33
C ALA A 5 21.29 1.54 -7.28
N GLU A 6 20.02 1.26 -7.57
CA GLU A 6 19.23 0.37 -6.73
C GLU A 6 19.89 -1.00 -6.59
N ARG A 7 19.94 -1.52 -5.39
CA ARG A 7 20.45 -2.85 -5.07
C ARG A 7 19.28 -3.80 -4.79
N ALA A 8 19.30 -4.97 -5.40
CA ALA A 8 18.33 -6.02 -5.10
C ALA A 8 18.58 -6.61 -3.70
N PHE A 9 17.48 -6.93 -3.02
CA PHE A 9 17.50 -7.68 -1.77
C PHE A 9 16.51 -8.84 -1.79
N THR A 10 16.78 -9.83 -0.98
CA THR A 10 15.87 -10.95 -0.71
C THR A 10 15.85 -11.20 0.80
N LEU A 11 14.67 -11.17 1.38
CA LEU A 11 14.44 -11.54 2.78
C LEU A 11 13.65 -12.84 2.83
N VAL A 12 13.91 -13.68 3.81
CA VAL A 12 13.32 -15.02 3.92
C VAL A 12 12.46 -15.10 5.16
N HIS A 13 11.21 -15.49 5.00
CA HIS A 13 10.30 -15.79 6.10
C HIS A 13 10.68 -17.11 6.80
N PRO A 14 10.26 -17.33 8.06
CA PRO A 14 10.51 -18.58 8.78
C PRO A 14 10.00 -19.85 8.08
N ASN A 15 9.00 -19.73 7.20
CA ASN A 15 8.49 -20.83 6.39
C ASN A 15 9.27 -21.07 5.08
N GLY A 16 10.33 -20.30 4.83
CA GLY A 16 11.18 -20.41 3.65
C GLY A 16 10.75 -19.53 2.46
N ASP A 17 9.57 -18.90 2.48
CA ASP A 17 9.13 -18.00 1.41
C ASP A 17 10.03 -16.76 1.33
N ARG A 18 10.38 -16.34 0.11
CA ARG A 18 11.19 -15.16 -0.15
C ARG A 18 10.33 -13.93 -0.45
N VAL A 19 10.76 -12.79 0.08
CA VAL A 19 10.30 -11.45 -0.29
C VAL A 19 11.42 -10.75 -1.02
N CYS A 20 11.18 -10.33 -2.25
CA CYS A 20 12.16 -9.71 -3.13
C CYS A 20 11.87 -8.22 -3.31
N GLY A 21 12.91 -7.41 -3.36
CA GLY A 21 12.75 -5.97 -3.55
C GLY A 21 14.03 -5.29 -4.04
N LEU A 22 13.93 -3.98 -4.15
CA LEU A 22 15.01 -3.08 -4.53
C LEU A 22 15.14 -1.98 -3.47
N ILE A 23 16.37 -1.64 -3.13
CA ILE A 23 16.70 -0.54 -2.24
C ILE A 23 17.68 0.41 -2.90
N HIS A 24 17.35 1.69 -2.90
CA HIS A 24 18.31 2.77 -3.06
C HIS A 24 18.76 3.21 -1.66
N GLU A 25 19.99 2.92 -1.31
CA GLU A 25 20.54 3.20 0.02
C GLU A 25 21.46 4.43 -0.05
N ASN A 26 21.16 5.45 0.71
CA ASN A 26 21.99 6.65 0.84
C ASN A 26 22.31 6.98 2.31
N HIS A 27 22.06 6.04 3.23
CA HIS A 27 22.32 6.18 4.66
C HIS A 27 21.71 7.45 5.31
N THR A 28 20.66 8.01 4.67
CA THR A 28 19.90 9.15 5.17
C THR A 28 18.57 8.69 5.73
N ASP A 29 18.11 9.35 6.77
CA ASP A 29 16.77 9.18 7.32
C ASP A 29 15.88 10.37 6.90
N PRO A 30 14.59 10.12 6.77
CA PRO A 30 13.88 8.83 6.85
C PRO A 30 14.15 7.92 5.65
N VAL A 31 13.64 6.67 5.71
CA VAL A 31 13.56 5.76 4.56
C VAL A 31 12.15 5.80 3.97
N GLY A 32 12.04 6.01 2.66
CA GLY A 32 10.75 5.87 1.98
C GLY A 32 10.48 4.41 1.62
N ILE A 33 9.22 3.96 1.78
CA ILE A 33 8.77 2.64 1.32
C ILE A 33 7.50 2.79 0.51
N PHE A 34 7.45 2.17 -0.68
CA PHE A 34 6.24 2.10 -1.48
C PHE A 34 5.52 0.77 -1.28
N LEU A 35 4.22 0.84 -0.94
CA LEU A 35 3.29 -0.28 -0.80
C LEU A 35 2.37 -0.33 -2.02
N PRO A 36 2.56 -1.30 -2.95
CA PRO A 36 1.69 -1.45 -4.10
C PRO A 36 0.27 -1.86 -3.73
N GLY A 37 -0.69 -1.60 -4.63
CA GLY A 37 -2.06 -2.03 -4.50
C GLY A 37 -2.27 -3.51 -4.79
N PHE A 38 -3.54 -3.94 -4.78
CA PHE A 38 -3.94 -5.29 -5.14
C PHE A 38 -3.49 -5.64 -6.57
N ALA A 39 -2.94 -6.83 -6.75
CA ALA A 39 -2.37 -7.31 -8.03
C ALA A 39 -1.28 -6.41 -8.66
N SER A 40 -0.71 -5.49 -7.89
CA SER A 40 0.36 -4.59 -8.35
C SER A 40 1.71 -5.03 -7.78
N HIS A 41 2.78 -4.70 -8.51
CA HIS A 41 4.15 -5.08 -8.18
C HIS A 41 5.09 -3.86 -8.17
N MET A 42 6.31 -4.05 -7.70
CA MET A 42 7.31 -2.97 -7.53
C MET A 42 7.75 -2.30 -8.84
N GLU A 43 7.52 -2.91 -10.01
CA GLU A 43 7.82 -2.32 -11.32
C GLU A 43 6.65 -1.49 -11.89
N GLY A 44 5.59 -1.28 -11.13
CA GLY A 44 4.46 -0.43 -11.53
C GLY A 44 4.86 1.04 -11.67
N THR A 45 4.14 1.80 -12.50
CA THR A 45 4.46 3.19 -12.86
C THR A 45 4.69 4.09 -11.64
N LYS A 46 3.76 4.07 -10.65
CA LYS A 46 3.90 4.88 -9.42
C LYS A 46 5.16 4.53 -8.64
N SER A 47 5.43 3.25 -8.48
CA SER A 47 6.63 2.75 -7.79
C SER A 47 7.92 3.27 -8.43
N GLN A 48 8.00 3.19 -9.77
CA GLN A 48 9.17 3.66 -10.50
C GLN A 48 9.33 5.18 -10.47
N ILE A 49 8.23 5.95 -10.56
CA ILE A 49 8.26 7.42 -10.46
C ILE A 49 8.81 7.86 -9.09
N LEU A 50 8.30 7.25 -8.02
CA LEU A 50 8.72 7.55 -6.65
C LEU A 50 10.19 7.16 -6.42
N ALA A 51 10.61 5.99 -6.89
CA ALA A 51 11.99 5.53 -6.75
C ALA A 51 12.99 6.42 -7.51
N ARG A 52 12.67 6.82 -8.76
CA ARG A 52 13.51 7.76 -9.53
C ARG A 52 13.60 9.13 -8.85
N ASN A 53 12.48 9.62 -8.29
CA ASN A 53 12.52 10.88 -7.54
C ASN A 53 13.38 10.76 -6.29
N ALA A 54 13.22 9.70 -5.51
CA ALA A 54 14.02 9.46 -4.30
C ALA A 54 15.52 9.39 -4.63
N GLN A 55 15.89 8.70 -5.71
CA GLN A 55 17.25 8.65 -6.20
C GLN A 55 17.79 10.04 -6.58
N ALA A 56 16.99 10.85 -7.30
CA ALA A 56 17.38 12.20 -7.68
C ALA A 56 17.55 13.14 -6.48
N GLN A 57 16.77 12.92 -5.41
CA GLN A 57 16.85 13.69 -4.16
C GLN A 57 17.91 13.15 -3.18
N GLY A 58 18.54 12.01 -3.48
CA GLY A 58 19.47 11.34 -2.57
C GLY A 58 18.80 10.76 -1.32
N TRP A 59 17.56 10.28 -1.42
CA TRP A 59 16.81 9.67 -0.32
C TRP A 59 16.99 8.15 -0.33
N SER A 60 17.03 7.54 0.83
CA SER A 60 16.92 6.09 0.95
C SER A 60 15.49 5.64 0.60
N TRP A 61 15.35 4.66 -0.31
CA TRP A 61 14.06 4.24 -0.83
C TRP A 61 13.97 2.73 -1.03
N VAL A 62 12.86 2.14 -0.58
CA VAL A 62 12.55 0.72 -0.72
C VAL A 62 11.30 0.53 -1.57
N ARG A 63 11.35 -0.41 -2.50
CA ARG A 63 10.20 -0.97 -3.22
C ARG A 63 10.33 -2.48 -3.26
N PHE A 64 9.23 -3.19 -3.11
CA PHE A 64 9.25 -4.65 -3.04
C PHE A 64 7.97 -5.26 -3.60
N ASP A 65 8.05 -6.54 -3.92
CA ASP A 65 6.90 -7.35 -4.28
C ASP A 65 6.41 -8.08 -3.02
N PRO A 66 5.13 -7.94 -2.63
CA PRO A 66 4.58 -8.80 -1.59
C PRO A 66 4.51 -10.25 -2.08
N ARG A 67 4.52 -11.22 -1.15
CA ARG A 67 4.40 -12.63 -1.51
C ARG A 67 3.15 -12.90 -2.35
N GLY A 68 3.32 -13.68 -3.42
CA GLY A 68 2.31 -13.97 -4.42
C GLY A 68 2.31 -12.99 -5.60
N VAL A 69 3.22 -12.00 -5.62
CA VAL A 69 3.32 -11.00 -6.68
C VAL A 69 4.77 -10.89 -7.16
N GLY A 70 4.94 -10.61 -8.45
CA GLY A 70 6.22 -10.28 -9.06
C GLY A 70 7.31 -11.32 -8.84
N ARG A 71 8.40 -10.93 -8.17
CA ARG A 71 9.59 -11.78 -7.92
C ARG A 71 9.56 -12.53 -6.59
N SER A 72 8.59 -12.22 -5.73
CA SER A 72 8.43 -12.89 -4.43
C SER A 72 7.71 -14.22 -4.56
N ASP A 73 7.96 -15.13 -3.60
CA ASP A 73 7.43 -16.48 -3.65
C ASP A 73 5.92 -16.55 -3.31
N GLY A 74 5.34 -17.69 -3.61
CA GLY A 74 3.96 -18.04 -3.30
C GLY A 74 2.96 -17.71 -4.40
N PRO A 75 1.78 -18.33 -4.37
CA PRO A 75 0.73 -18.05 -5.35
C PRO A 75 -0.03 -16.77 -4.99
N PHE A 76 -0.43 -15.98 -6.00
CA PHE A 76 -1.21 -14.75 -5.82
C PHE A 76 -2.50 -14.98 -5.03
N GLN A 77 -3.19 -16.05 -5.29
CA GLN A 77 -4.45 -16.41 -4.61
C GLN A 77 -4.31 -16.62 -3.09
N ALA A 78 -3.08 -16.80 -2.58
CA ALA A 78 -2.81 -16.88 -1.14
C ALA A 78 -2.57 -15.51 -0.49
N LEU A 79 -2.71 -14.42 -1.23
CA LEU A 79 -2.60 -13.06 -0.71
C LEU A 79 -3.66 -12.81 0.37
N THR A 80 -3.22 -12.29 1.53
CA THR A 80 -4.07 -11.74 2.58
C THR A 80 -3.45 -10.45 3.11
N LEU A 81 -4.21 -9.62 3.81
CA LEU A 81 -3.67 -8.42 4.45
C LEU A 81 -2.62 -8.80 5.50
N SER A 82 -2.87 -9.85 6.28
CA SER A 82 -1.92 -10.36 7.29
C SER A 82 -0.61 -10.82 6.66
N ARG A 83 -0.64 -11.50 5.49
CA ARG A 83 0.59 -11.91 4.79
C ARG A 83 1.37 -10.71 4.30
N TYR A 84 0.70 -9.73 3.69
CA TYR A 84 1.37 -8.53 3.21
C TYR A 84 1.96 -7.70 4.39
N LEU A 85 1.24 -7.58 5.50
CA LEU A 85 1.78 -6.94 6.71
C LEU A 85 2.98 -7.70 7.28
N ALA A 86 3.00 -9.03 7.20
CA ALA A 86 4.15 -9.81 7.60
C ALA A 86 5.37 -9.56 6.70
N ASP A 87 5.16 -9.37 5.39
CA ASP A 87 6.22 -9.01 4.44
C ASP A 87 6.80 -7.62 4.76
N LEU A 88 5.93 -6.64 5.01
CA LEU A 88 6.35 -5.30 5.42
C LEU A 88 7.10 -5.34 6.76
N ARG A 89 6.61 -6.11 7.74
CA ARG A 89 7.29 -6.29 9.02
C ARG A 89 8.70 -6.84 8.86
N LEU A 90 8.87 -7.80 7.95
CA LEU A 90 10.19 -8.39 7.67
C LEU A 90 11.17 -7.30 7.18
N ILE A 91 10.72 -6.40 6.30
CA ILE A 91 11.52 -5.26 5.83
C ILE A 91 11.83 -4.29 6.98
N LEU A 92 10.81 -3.89 7.74
CA LEU A 92 10.97 -2.94 8.84
C LEU A 92 11.95 -3.44 9.90
N HIS A 93 11.79 -4.69 10.37
CA HIS A 93 12.58 -5.20 11.47
C HIS A 93 13.96 -5.75 11.08
N HIS A 94 14.06 -6.46 9.94
CA HIS A 94 15.32 -7.11 9.57
C HIS A 94 16.22 -6.26 8.67
N MET A 95 15.65 -5.33 7.92
CA MET A 95 16.44 -4.51 7.00
C MET A 95 16.60 -3.07 7.49
N LEU A 96 15.54 -2.45 8.01
CA LEU A 96 15.56 -1.04 8.41
C LEU A 96 15.74 -0.83 9.92
N GLN A 97 15.49 -1.87 10.72
CA GLN A 97 15.60 -1.81 12.18
C GLN A 97 14.80 -0.63 12.76
N ASP A 98 15.44 0.30 13.45
CA ASP A 98 14.77 1.44 14.12
C ASP A 98 14.73 2.71 13.25
N ARG A 99 15.12 2.64 11.97
CA ARG A 99 15.11 3.81 11.08
C ARG A 99 13.69 4.34 10.88
N PRO A 100 13.50 5.67 10.96
CA PRO A 100 12.20 6.29 10.70
C PRO A 100 11.78 6.09 9.24
N VAL A 101 10.49 5.85 9.03
CA VAL A 101 9.95 5.48 7.71
C VAL A 101 8.81 6.41 7.29
N LEU A 102 8.85 6.84 6.03
CA LEU A 102 7.72 7.41 5.30
C LEU A 102 7.10 6.32 4.43
N LEU A 103 5.85 5.92 4.71
CA LEU A 103 5.13 4.97 3.88
C LEU A 103 4.33 5.69 2.79
N VAL A 104 4.47 5.25 1.55
CA VAL A 104 3.60 5.64 0.43
C VAL A 104 2.78 4.43 0.03
N GLY A 105 1.47 4.45 0.25
CA GLY A 105 0.58 3.33 -0.06
C GLY A 105 -0.45 3.67 -1.13
N SER A 106 -0.58 2.84 -2.17
CA SER A 106 -1.57 3.02 -3.23
C SER A 106 -2.69 1.97 -3.13
N SER A 107 -3.95 2.41 -3.19
CA SER A 107 -5.12 1.51 -3.16
C SER A 107 -5.11 0.60 -1.93
N MET A 108 -5.06 -0.74 -2.09
CA MET A 108 -4.87 -1.69 -0.99
C MET A 108 -3.61 -1.40 -0.17
N GLY A 109 -2.53 -0.95 -0.82
CA GLY A 109 -1.29 -0.51 -0.14
C GLY A 109 -1.53 0.68 0.80
N GLY A 110 -2.49 1.57 0.49
CA GLY A 110 -2.90 2.65 1.37
C GLY A 110 -3.63 2.15 2.63
N TRP A 111 -4.49 1.14 2.47
CA TRP A 111 -5.10 0.45 3.62
C TRP A 111 -4.04 -0.20 4.51
N LEU A 112 -3.12 -0.96 3.91
CA LEU A 112 -2.01 -1.60 4.62
C LEU A 112 -1.08 -0.60 5.31
N GLY A 113 -0.74 0.51 4.66
CA GLY A 113 0.07 1.59 5.24
C GLY A 113 -0.58 2.20 6.48
N THR A 114 -1.90 2.38 6.45
CA THR A 114 -2.67 2.86 7.61
C THR A 114 -2.63 1.86 8.77
N ILE A 115 -2.81 0.55 8.49
CA ILE A 115 -2.68 -0.50 9.51
C ILE A 115 -1.25 -0.54 10.08
N ALA A 116 -0.25 -0.43 9.21
CA ALA A 116 1.16 -0.42 9.61
C ALA A 116 1.48 0.74 10.56
N ALA A 117 1.01 1.95 10.26
CA ALA A 117 1.22 3.12 11.11
C ALA A 117 0.55 2.98 12.48
N THR A 118 -0.56 2.25 12.57
CA THR A 118 -1.20 1.93 13.85
C THR A 118 -0.40 0.90 14.66
N ARG A 119 0.26 -0.04 13.96
CA ARG A 119 1.00 -1.15 14.61
C ARG A 119 2.43 -0.78 15.00
N TRP A 120 3.07 0.10 14.23
CA TRP A 120 4.47 0.50 14.39
C TRP A 120 4.59 2.03 14.44
N PRO A 121 3.90 2.71 15.38
CA PRO A 121 3.84 4.17 15.44
C PRO A 121 5.19 4.82 15.68
N GLU A 122 6.10 4.14 16.38
CA GLU A 122 7.44 4.66 16.67
C GLU A 122 8.33 4.69 15.43
N GLN A 123 8.08 3.82 14.46
CA GLN A 123 8.87 3.73 13.24
C GLN A 123 8.22 4.46 12.06
N ILE A 124 6.89 4.41 11.93
CA ILE A 124 6.18 5.06 10.82
C ILE A 124 5.91 6.52 11.15
N ARG A 125 6.66 7.42 10.52
CA ARG A 125 6.68 8.85 10.83
C ARG A 125 5.82 9.71 9.91
N ALA A 126 5.42 9.20 8.76
CA ALA A 126 4.47 9.86 7.86
C ALA A 126 3.79 8.87 6.92
N LEU A 127 2.58 9.20 6.48
CA LEU A 127 1.81 8.46 5.48
C LEU A 127 1.44 9.35 4.28
N LEU A 128 1.77 8.90 3.08
CA LEU A 128 1.21 9.40 1.84
C LEU A 128 0.33 8.31 1.23
N LEU A 129 -0.98 8.54 1.20
CA LEU A 129 -1.96 7.56 0.76
C LEU A 129 -2.55 7.98 -0.59
N ILE A 130 -2.52 7.06 -1.55
CA ILE A 130 -2.99 7.28 -2.92
C ILE A 130 -4.26 6.45 -3.13
N ALA A 131 -5.41 7.12 -3.23
CA ALA A 131 -6.72 6.49 -3.43
C ALA A 131 -6.90 5.24 -2.53
N PRO A 132 -6.76 5.34 -1.19
CA PRO A 132 -6.72 4.19 -0.30
C PRO A 132 -8.03 3.40 -0.35
N ALA A 133 -7.94 2.11 -0.67
CA ALA A 133 -9.09 1.22 -0.86
C ALA A 133 -9.46 0.50 0.45
N TYR A 134 -9.86 1.27 1.47
CA TYR A 134 -10.28 0.71 2.75
C TYR A 134 -11.44 -0.26 2.58
N ASN A 135 -11.30 -1.45 3.16
CA ASN A 135 -12.35 -2.48 3.20
C ASN A 135 -12.85 -2.94 1.82
N PHE A 136 -12.11 -2.72 0.72
CA PHE A 136 -12.60 -2.97 -0.64
C PHE A 136 -13.09 -4.41 -0.83
N ILE A 137 -12.37 -5.41 -0.32
CA ILE A 137 -12.73 -6.81 -0.49
C ILE A 137 -13.98 -7.19 0.32
N GLN A 138 -14.19 -6.57 1.48
CA GLN A 138 -15.41 -6.72 2.26
C GLN A 138 -16.62 -6.14 1.52
N GLU A 139 -16.45 -5.00 0.85
CA GLU A 139 -17.49 -4.38 0.05
C GLU A 139 -17.84 -5.20 -1.19
N ILE A 140 -16.83 -5.77 -1.88
CA ILE A 140 -17.06 -6.72 -2.97
C ILE A 140 -17.90 -7.87 -2.46
N PHE A 141 -17.49 -8.50 -1.36
CA PHE A 141 -18.21 -9.65 -0.78
C PHE A 141 -19.65 -9.28 -0.37
N ARG A 142 -19.85 -8.15 0.32
CA ARG A 142 -21.20 -7.72 0.77
C ARG A 142 -22.18 -7.47 -0.36
N ARG A 143 -21.68 -7.01 -1.52
CA ARG A 143 -22.52 -6.70 -2.71
C ARG A 143 -22.95 -7.94 -3.49
N LEU A 144 -22.31 -9.08 -3.26
CA LEU A 144 -22.68 -10.33 -3.92
C LEU A 144 -24.04 -10.83 -3.43
N PRO A 145 -24.83 -11.48 -4.30
CA PRO A 145 -26.01 -12.27 -3.90
C PRO A 145 -25.64 -13.34 -2.86
N ALA A 146 -26.58 -13.69 -1.98
CA ALA A 146 -26.33 -14.64 -0.90
C ALA A 146 -25.77 -16.00 -1.38
N ALA A 147 -26.32 -16.52 -2.51
CA ALA A 147 -25.86 -17.77 -3.10
C ALA A 147 -24.39 -17.69 -3.59
N GLU A 148 -23.97 -16.54 -4.16
CA GLU A 148 -22.60 -16.35 -4.63
C GLU A 148 -21.61 -16.17 -3.45
N ARG A 149 -22.04 -15.52 -2.37
CA ARG A 149 -21.25 -15.43 -1.14
C ARG A 149 -20.99 -16.84 -0.58
N GLN A 150 -22.07 -17.64 -0.43
CA GLN A 150 -21.95 -18.99 0.06
C GLN A 150 -21.05 -19.85 -0.84
N ALA A 151 -21.21 -19.76 -2.16
CA ALA A 151 -20.38 -20.50 -3.10
C ALA A 151 -18.90 -20.12 -2.99
N TRP A 152 -18.58 -18.85 -2.74
CA TRP A 152 -17.19 -18.41 -2.51
C TRP A 152 -16.64 -18.92 -1.18
N GLU A 153 -17.44 -18.90 -0.11
CA GLU A 153 -17.06 -19.46 1.19
C GLU A 153 -16.79 -20.97 1.08
N ASP A 154 -17.68 -21.72 0.44
CA ASP A 154 -17.59 -23.18 0.33
C ASP A 154 -16.42 -23.64 -0.56
N SER A 155 -16.21 -22.96 -1.70
CA SER A 155 -15.12 -23.30 -2.63
C SER A 155 -13.77 -22.72 -2.23
N ASN A 156 -13.76 -21.73 -1.36
CA ASN A 156 -12.61 -20.89 -1.03
C ASN A 156 -11.92 -20.28 -2.27
N LEU A 157 -12.60 -20.19 -3.42
CA LEU A 157 -12.03 -19.64 -4.65
C LEU A 157 -13.11 -18.93 -5.48
N ARG A 158 -12.83 -17.70 -5.90
CA ARG A 158 -13.63 -16.94 -6.84
C ARG A 158 -12.73 -16.30 -7.89
N SER A 159 -13.20 -16.37 -9.13
CA SER A 159 -12.53 -15.73 -10.27
C SER A 159 -13.33 -14.53 -10.76
N TRP A 160 -12.65 -13.54 -11.29
CA TRP A 160 -13.24 -12.45 -12.06
C TRP A 160 -12.22 -11.88 -13.04
N GLU A 161 -12.71 -11.26 -14.09
CA GLU A 161 -11.84 -10.52 -15.00
C GLU A 161 -11.36 -9.21 -14.35
N ASP A 162 -10.07 -8.98 -14.42
CA ASP A 162 -9.50 -7.72 -13.95
C ASP A 162 -9.90 -6.57 -14.89
N PRO A 163 -10.58 -5.52 -14.39
CA PRO A 163 -11.01 -4.40 -15.22
C PRO A 163 -9.85 -3.60 -15.81
N TYR A 164 -8.62 -3.88 -15.39
CA TYR A 164 -7.41 -3.21 -15.85
C TYR A 164 -6.58 -4.03 -16.83
N GLY A 165 -7.09 -5.19 -17.29
CA GLY A 165 -6.48 -6.00 -18.33
C GLY A 165 -5.36 -6.92 -17.87
N LEU A 166 -5.31 -7.27 -16.60
CA LEU A 166 -4.37 -8.29 -16.06
C LEU A 166 -4.86 -9.73 -16.32
N GLY A 167 -6.02 -9.89 -17.00
CA GLY A 167 -6.64 -11.18 -17.23
C GLY A 167 -7.52 -11.64 -16.08
N GLU A 168 -7.73 -12.96 -15.99
CA GLU A 168 -8.55 -13.55 -14.92
C GLU A 168 -7.77 -13.58 -13.61
N LEU A 169 -8.36 -12.99 -12.57
CA LEU A 169 -7.82 -12.99 -11.20
C LEU A 169 -8.57 -14.03 -10.36
N HIS A 170 -7.80 -14.81 -9.61
CA HIS A 170 -8.34 -15.80 -8.66
C HIS A 170 -8.10 -15.32 -7.24
N MET A 171 -9.16 -15.19 -6.43
CA MET A 171 -9.05 -14.84 -5.01
C MET A 171 -9.64 -15.92 -4.12
N ARG A 172 -8.91 -16.29 -3.09
CA ARG A 172 -9.43 -17.16 -2.03
C ARG A 172 -10.30 -16.33 -1.07
N PHE A 173 -11.32 -16.98 -0.50
CA PHE A 173 -12.13 -16.40 0.56
C PHE A 173 -11.28 -16.03 1.78
N ASP A 174 -10.14 -16.66 1.96
CA ASP A 174 -9.15 -16.31 3.00
C ASP A 174 -8.84 -14.81 3.06
N LEU A 175 -8.77 -14.11 1.90
CA LEU A 175 -8.57 -12.66 1.87
C LEU A 175 -9.75 -11.90 2.49
N VAL A 176 -10.98 -12.33 2.21
CA VAL A 176 -12.19 -11.75 2.81
C VAL A 176 -12.20 -11.99 4.32
N ALA A 177 -12.01 -13.25 4.73
CA ALA A 177 -12.00 -13.66 6.14
C ALA A 177 -10.93 -12.92 6.96
N ASP A 178 -9.71 -12.81 6.41
CA ASP A 178 -8.61 -12.09 7.06
C ASP A 178 -8.89 -10.60 7.17
N SER A 179 -9.54 -10.00 6.17
CA SER A 179 -9.79 -8.56 6.08
C SER A 179 -10.65 -8.01 7.22
N TRP A 180 -11.54 -8.83 7.79
CA TRP A 180 -12.42 -8.41 8.90
C TRP A 180 -11.66 -7.98 10.15
N ARG A 181 -10.43 -8.44 10.32
CA ARG A 181 -9.52 -8.03 11.42
C ARG A 181 -9.04 -6.59 11.27
N TYR A 182 -9.23 -6.00 10.09
CA TYR A 182 -8.67 -4.73 9.67
C TYR A 182 -9.74 -3.75 9.17
N ASP A 183 -10.95 -3.84 9.71
CA ASP A 183 -12.07 -2.96 9.34
C ASP A 183 -11.87 -1.55 9.92
N LEU A 184 -11.08 -0.73 9.22
CA LEU A 184 -10.76 0.65 9.63
C LEU A 184 -11.95 1.61 9.50
N LEU A 185 -12.98 1.25 8.76
CA LEU A 185 -14.19 2.06 8.65
C LEU A 185 -15.14 1.83 9.84
N ARG A 186 -15.09 0.66 10.44
CA ARG A 186 -15.84 0.33 11.67
C ARG A 186 -15.05 0.71 12.91
N PHE A 187 -13.75 0.45 12.91
CA PHE A 187 -12.82 0.70 14.01
C PHE A 187 -11.74 1.68 13.53
N PRO A 188 -12.05 3.00 13.51
CA PRO A 188 -11.11 3.99 12.98
C PRO A 188 -9.85 4.05 13.83
N PRO A 189 -8.68 4.18 13.17
CA PRO A 189 -7.40 4.17 13.87
C PRO A 189 -7.12 5.50 14.59
N HIS A 190 -6.26 5.42 15.60
CA HIS A 190 -5.52 6.56 16.12
C HIS A 190 -4.11 6.53 15.55
N LEU A 191 -3.79 7.50 14.69
CA LEU A 191 -2.49 7.63 14.04
C LEU A 191 -1.64 8.66 14.77
N HIS A 192 -0.33 8.43 14.86
CA HIS A 192 0.61 9.28 15.57
C HIS A 192 1.55 10.07 14.63
N CYS A 193 1.27 10.03 13.34
CA CYS A 193 2.05 10.69 12.31
C CYS A 193 1.16 11.53 11.37
N PRO A 194 1.72 12.51 10.65
CA PRO A 194 1.01 13.24 9.62
C PRO A 194 0.59 12.32 8.47
N VAL A 195 -0.61 12.57 7.92
CA VAL A 195 -1.22 11.80 6.84
C VAL A 195 -1.66 12.76 5.74
N GLU A 196 -1.25 12.48 4.51
CA GLU A 196 -1.81 13.13 3.33
C GLU A 196 -2.44 12.07 2.40
N ILE A 197 -3.69 12.32 1.97
CA ILE A 197 -4.42 11.46 1.04
C ILE A 197 -4.56 12.20 -0.29
N LEU A 198 -4.01 11.64 -1.36
CA LEU A 198 -4.26 12.06 -2.73
C LEU A 198 -5.35 11.18 -3.34
N HIS A 199 -6.42 11.77 -3.86
CA HIS A 199 -7.51 10.99 -4.41
C HIS A 199 -8.12 11.66 -5.64
N GLY A 200 -8.21 10.93 -6.75
CA GLY A 200 -8.82 11.41 -7.98
C GLY A 200 -10.34 11.58 -7.84
N SER A 201 -10.89 12.68 -8.34
CA SER A 201 -12.36 12.89 -8.28
C SER A 201 -13.14 12.06 -9.31
N ALA A 202 -12.46 11.53 -10.33
CA ALA A 202 -13.00 10.62 -11.33
C ALA A 202 -12.60 9.16 -11.07
N ASP A 203 -12.29 8.82 -9.82
CA ASP A 203 -11.98 7.44 -9.42
C ASP A 203 -13.25 6.61 -9.32
N GLU A 204 -13.48 5.76 -10.33
CA GLU A 204 -14.63 4.85 -10.39
C GLU A 204 -14.40 3.54 -9.60
N ALA A 205 -13.15 3.18 -9.35
CA ALA A 205 -12.81 1.95 -8.63
C ALA A 205 -12.94 2.13 -7.11
N VAL A 206 -12.48 3.27 -6.61
CA VAL A 206 -12.53 3.64 -5.19
C VAL A 206 -13.11 5.05 -5.07
N PRO A 207 -14.38 5.20 -4.65
CA PRO A 207 -15.00 6.52 -4.57
C PRO A 207 -14.25 7.46 -3.60
N LEU A 208 -13.99 8.71 -4.03
CA LEU A 208 -13.37 9.75 -3.21
C LEU A 208 -14.07 9.92 -1.84
N ALA A 209 -15.39 9.74 -1.80
CA ALA A 209 -16.18 9.77 -0.57
C ALA A 209 -15.68 8.80 0.52
N LEU A 210 -15.00 7.71 0.13
CA LEU A 210 -14.40 6.77 1.07
C LEU A 210 -13.28 7.42 1.89
N SER A 211 -12.43 8.23 1.24
CA SER A 211 -11.38 8.99 1.94
C SER A 211 -11.95 10.01 2.91
N TYR A 212 -13.00 10.74 2.53
CA TYR A 212 -13.68 11.66 3.46
C TYR A 212 -14.33 10.93 4.63
N ARG A 213 -14.98 9.78 4.38
CA ARG A 213 -15.58 8.95 5.43
C ARG A 213 -14.54 8.43 6.42
N PHE A 214 -13.37 8.03 5.92
CA PHE A 214 -12.25 7.60 6.74
C PHE A 214 -11.71 8.77 7.58
N ALA A 215 -11.39 9.90 6.95
CA ALA A 215 -10.82 11.07 7.61
C ALA A 215 -11.73 11.64 8.69
N ALA A 216 -13.04 11.68 8.46
CA ALA A 216 -14.02 12.19 9.42
C ALA A 216 -14.05 11.43 10.77
N ARG A 217 -13.46 10.24 10.83
CA ARG A 217 -13.49 9.37 12.01
C ARG A 217 -12.08 9.00 12.52
N THR A 218 -11.04 9.35 11.78
CA THR A 218 -9.64 9.03 12.12
C THR A 218 -9.01 10.17 12.88
N HIS A 219 -8.31 9.84 13.97
CA HIS A 219 -7.47 10.80 14.68
C HIS A 219 -6.03 10.70 14.17
N ALA A 220 -5.47 11.84 13.80
CA ALA A 220 -4.07 12.01 13.44
C ALA A 220 -3.63 13.42 13.84
N PRO A 221 -2.34 13.67 14.13
CA PRO A 221 -1.83 15.01 14.42
C PRO A 221 -2.13 16.00 13.29
N GLU A 222 -2.09 15.52 12.07
CA GLU A 222 -2.45 16.23 10.85
C GLU A 222 -2.98 15.22 9.83
N LEU A 223 -4.17 15.45 9.29
CA LEU A 223 -4.75 14.66 8.22
C LEU A 223 -5.30 15.59 7.14
N ALA A 224 -4.73 15.53 5.95
CA ALA A 224 -5.17 16.30 4.80
C ALA A 224 -5.66 15.38 3.68
N ILE A 225 -6.77 15.76 3.03
CA ILE A 225 -7.22 15.14 1.77
C ILE A 225 -7.04 16.17 0.66
N ARG A 226 -6.35 15.76 -0.39
CA ARG A 226 -6.19 16.55 -1.61
C ARG A 226 -6.96 15.87 -2.74
N PRO A 227 -8.17 16.30 -3.05
CA PRO A 227 -8.90 15.84 -4.23
C PRO A 227 -8.22 16.36 -5.50
N LEU A 228 -8.11 15.47 -6.49
CA LEU A 228 -7.49 15.76 -7.78
C LEU A 228 -8.59 15.79 -8.86
N PRO A 229 -8.99 16.97 -9.35
CA PRO A 229 -10.10 17.11 -10.29
C PRO A 229 -9.87 16.34 -11.59
N GLY A 230 -10.85 15.49 -12.00
CA GLY A 230 -10.82 14.73 -13.24
C GLY A 230 -9.79 13.58 -13.29
N VAL A 231 -9.08 13.32 -12.20
CA VAL A 231 -8.05 12.26 -12.15
C VAL A 231 -8.69 10.92 -11.76
N ASP A 232 -8.25 9.85 -12.42
CA ASP A 232 -8.69 8.47 -12.20
C ASP A 232 -7.98 7.77 -11.01
N HIS A 233 -8.34 6.50 -10.76
CA HIS A 233 -7.72 5.66 -9.71
C HIS A 233 -6.21 5.50 -9.86
N ARG A 234 -5.70 5.53 -11.08
CA ARG A 234 -4.26 5.37 -11.36
C ARG A 234 -3.46 6.64 -11.19
N LEU A 235 -4.11 7.78 -10.91
CA LEU A 235 -3.51 9.11 -10.83
C LEU A 235 -2.78 9.54 -12.11
N ARG A 236 -3.30 9.15 -13.27
CA ARG A 236 -2.70 9.55 -14.56
C ARG A 236 -2.63 11.07 -14.69
N GLY A 237 -1.46 11.58 -15.05
CA GLY A 237 -1.21 13.02 -15.19
C GLY A 237 -1.04 13.80 -13.88
N ALA A 238 -1.07 13.13 -12.72
CA ALA A 238 -0.92 13.78 -11.40
C ALA A 238 0.47 13.60 -10.77
N ASP A 239 1.47 13.14 -11.52
CA ASP A 239 2.82 12.81 -11.02
C ASP A 239 3.48 14.00 -10.30
N ALA A 240 3.37 15.21 -10.86
CA ALA A 240 3.94 16.40 -10.23
C ALA A 240 3.29 16.71 -8.87
N THR A 241 1.99 16.45 -8.71
CA THR A 241 1.31 16.62 -7.43
C THR A 241 1.71 15.52 -6.44
N LEU A 242 1.82 14.28 -6.88
CA LEU A 242 2.32 13.17 -6.08
C LEU A 242 3.72 13.47 -5.51
N LEU A 243 4.64 13.93 -6.35
CA LEU A 243 6.00 14.24 -5.94
C LEU A 243 6.09 15.46 -5.01
N ARG A 244 5.26 16.49 -5.21
CA ARG A 244 5.19 17.64 -4.27
C ARG A 244 4.67 17.21 -2.89
N SER A 245 3.67 16.37 -2.83
CA SER A 245 3.13 15.84 -1.56
C SER A 245 4.17 14.98 -0.85
N LEU A 246 4.87 14.11 -1.59
CA LEU A 246 5.98 13.32 -1.06
C LEU A 246 7.08 14.21 -0.47
N GLN A 247 7.54 15.23 -1.22
CA GLN A 247 8.55 16.19 -0.77
C GLN A 247 8.12 16.92 0.49
N SER A 248 6.87 17.39 0.54
CA SER A 248 6.32 18.09 1.70
C SER A 248 6.35 17.24 2.96
N LEU A 249 5.90 15.99 2.87
CA LEU A 249 5.93 15.08 4.02
C LEU A 249 7.37 14.70 4.41
N TRP A 250 8.22 14.47 3.41
CA TRP A 250 9.64 14.16 3.66
C TRP A 250 10.31 15.24 4.50
N THR A 251 10.20 16.49 4.08
CA THR A 251 10.82 17.64 4.78
C THR A 251 10.34 17.83 6.23
N ARG A 252 9.16 17.33 6.57
CA ARG A 252 8.60 17.45 7.94
C ARG A 252 9.18 16.45 8.93
N ILE A 253 9.75 15.35 8.43
CA ILE A 253 10.21 14.23 9.27
C ILE A 253 11.70 13.92 9.11
N SER A 254 12.38 14.69 8.24
CA SER A 254 13.85 14.67 8.04
C SER A 254 14.59 15.38 9.15
#